data_2f024910a5326d2c476907f612f87ac5
#
_entry.id   2f024910a5326d2c476907f612f87ac5
#
_cell.length_a   1.000
_cell.length_b   1.000
_cell.length_c   1.000
_cell.angle_alpha   90.00
_cell.angle_beta   90.00
_cell.angle_gamma   90.00
#
_symmetry.space_group_name_H-M   'P 1'
#
loop_
_entity.id
_entity.type
_entity.pdbx_description
1 polymer ?
#
loop_
_entity_poly.entity_id
_entity_poly.type
_entity_poly.pdbx_seq_one_letter_code
_entity_poly.pdbx_strand_id
1 'polypeptide(L)'
;MSEEQALVCKPTKRLKIVESLKKVPKKHYLMTTRLNNKSHTEMLNYCKNIKGIKCIYGVPREISAYVTKDTIMFVLEMNNEENKIMGIGMLRNTAFPNRYGVYEDGNYNRFSYLGKTRINRDEMTIEENEILTAFDIICFNGRHHQKRCQGITMFPPDILEKCKKMLDLTEFIVNMFKSRI
;
A
#
# COMPACT_ATOMS: atom_id res chain seq x y z
N MET A 1 16.27 7.92 49.03
CA MET A 1 16.61 7.17 47.80
C MET A 1 15.36 6.42 47.40
N SER A 2 14.60 6.98 46.44
CA SER A 2 13.36 6.41 45.94
C SER A 2 13.66 5.79 44.57
N GLU A 3 13.56 4.43 44.52
CA GLU A 3 13.66 3.68 43.25
C GLU A 3 12.41 3.94 42.41
N GLU A 4 12.56 4.65 41.32
CA GLU A 4 11.58 4.74 40.26
C GLU A 4 11.46 3.38 39.53
N GLN A 5 10.43 2.63 39.87
CA GLN A 5 10.05 1.44 39.07
C GLN A 5 9.47 1.90 37.75
N ALA A 6 10.28 1.82 36.71
CA ALA A 6 9.83 2.01 35.34
C ALA A 6 8.76 0.94 34.98
N LEU A 7 7.52 1.39 34.79
CA LEU A 7 6.42 0.56 34.30
C LEU A 7 6.76 0.07 32.87
N VAL A 8 7.29 -1.14 32.76
CA VAL A 8 7.48 -1.80 31.47
C VAL A 8 6.10 -2.23 30.94
N CYS A 9 5.54 -1.40 30.09
CA CYS A 9 4.29 -1.69 29.42
C CYS A 9 4.42 -2.96 28.55
N LYS A 10 3.67 -4.01 28.88
CA LYS A 10 3.68 -5.27 28.09
C LYS A 10 3.22 -4.98 26.66
N PRO A 11 3.98 -5.41 25.64
CA PRO A 11 3.63 -5.11 24.26
C PRO A 11 2.27 -5.72 23.89
N THR A 12 1.42 -4.93 23.25
CA THR A 12 0.11 -5.37 22.79
C THR A 12 0.25 -6.49 21.76
N LYS A 13 -0.79 -7.31 21.59
CA LYS A 13 -0.82 -8.41 20.61
C LYS A 13 -0.40 -7.96 19.20
N ARG A 14 -0.75 -6.72 18.84
CA ARG A 14 -0.37 -6.07 17.56
C ARG A 14 1.14 -5.82 17.46
N LEU A 15 1.78 -5.36 18.54
CA LEU A 15 3.24 -5.16 18.60
C LEU A 15 4.00 -6.48 18.48
N LYS A 16 3.54 -7.55 19.14
CA LYS A 16 4.15 -8.89 19.05
C LYS A 16 4.07 -9.46 17.62
N ILE A 17 2.95 -9.26 16.92
CA ILE A 17 2.80 -9.66 15.52
C ILE A 17 3.77 -8.88 14.63
N VAL A 18 3.87 -7.56 14.82
CA VAL A 18 4.81 -6.70 14.08
C VAL A 18 6.27 -7.08 14.34
N GLU A 19 6.62 -7.44 15.57
CA GLU A 19 7.97 -7.91 15.91
C GLU A 19 8.29 -9.31 15.36
N SER A 20 7.33 -10.22 15.32
CA SER A 20 7.51 -11.53 14.67
C SER A 20 7.69 -11.40 13.15
N LEU A 21 7.08 -10.41 12.52
CA LEU A 21 7.24 -10.10 11.10
C LEU A 21 8.61 -9.52 10.74
N LYS A 22 9.37 -8.98 11.72
CA LYS A 22 10.74 -8.48 11.52
C LYS A 22 11.77 -9.59 11.30
N LYS A 23 11.49 -10.83 11.69
CA LYS A 23 12.46 -11.94 11.72
C LYS A 23 12.70 -12.63 10.39
N VAL A 24 11.83 -12.41 9.38
CA VAL A 24 12.02 -12.96 8.03
C VAL A 24 11.84 -11.82 7.03
N PRO A 25 12.85 -11.44 6.25
CA PRO A 25 12.69 -10.42 5.23
C PRO A 25 11.63 -10.89 4.23
N LYS A 26 10.49 -10.22 4.22
CA LYS A 26 9.43 -10.50 3.23
C LYS A 26 9.96 -10.11 1.86
N LYS A 27 9.83 -11.01 0.90
CA LYS A 27 10.21 -10.77 -0.49
C LYS A 27 9.35 -9.66 -1.13
N HIS A 28 8.11 -9.52 -0.68
CA HIS A 28 7.13 -8.55 -1.19
C HIS A 28 6.22 -8.04 -0.06
N TYR A 29 5.78 -6.80 -0.19
CA TYR A 29 4.78 -6.21 0.70
C TYR A 29 3.52 -5.83 -0.07
N LEU A 30 2.35 -6.10 0.51
CA LEU A 30 1.08 -5.56 0.05
C LEU A 30 0.79 -4.29 0.83
N MET A 31 0.57 -3.19 0.11
CA MET A 31 0.38 -1.86 0.64
C MET A 31 -0.95 -1.28 0.16
N THR A 32 -1.41 -0.23 0.81
CA THR A 32 -2.57 0.55 0.38
C THR A 32 -2.22 2.03 0.33
N THR A 33 -2.74 2.77 -0.64
CA THR A 33 -2.75 4.23 -0.64
C THR A 33 -4.20 4.74 -0.62
N ARG A 34 -4.39 6.02 -0.31
CA ARG A 34 -5.71 6.65 -0.25
C ARG A 34 -5.74 7.82 -1.21
N LEU A 35 -6.64 7.71 -2.16
CA LEU A 35 -6.87 8.72 -3.19
C LEU A 35 -8.34 9.13 -3.13
N ASN A 36 -8.63 10.33 -3.62
CA ASN A 36 -9.93 10.76 -4.06
C ASN A 36 -9.93 10.87 -5.59
N ASN A 37 -11.04 11.22 -6.22
CA ASN A 37 -11.14 11.34 -7.66
C ASN A 37 -10.11 12.33 -8.23
N LYS A 38 -9.91 13.48 -7.55
CA LYS A 38 -8.94 14.50 -7.96
C LYS A 38 -7.52 13.96 -7.93
N SER A 39 -7.06 13.45 -6.79
CA SER A 39 -5.68 12.96 -6.64
C SER A 39 -5.40 11.72 -7.50
N HIS A 40 -6.39 10.87 -7.74
CA HIS A 40 -6.25 9.76 -8.68
C HIS A 40 -6.04 10.26 -10.11
N THR A 41 -6.82 11.26 -10.55
CA THR A 41 -6.67 11.90 -11.87
C THR A 41 -5.32 12.62 -12.01
N GLU A 42 -4.89 13.36 -10.99
CA GLU A 42 -3.58 14.02 -10.95
C GLU A 42 -2.43 13.01 -11.13
N MET A 43 -2.48 11.91 -10.39
CA MET A 43 -1.48 10.82 -10.48
C MET A 43 -1.43 10.22 -11.89
N LEU A 44 -2.59 9.87 -12.47
CA LEU A 44 -2.65 9.31 -13.82
C LEU A 44 -2.13 10.29 -14.89
N ASN A 45 -2.52 11.56 -14.80
CA ASN A 45 -2.06 12.59 -15.74
C ASN A 45 -0.56 12.84 -15.61
N TYR A 46 -0.03 12.84 -14.40
CA TYR A 46 1.40 12.97 -14.16
C TYR A 46 2.18 11.81 -14.81
N CYS A 47 1.72 10.57 -14.65
CA CYS A 47 2.35 9.39 -15.26
C CYS A 47 2.32 9.42 -16.80
N LYS A 48 1.27 9.98 -17.43
CA LYS A 48 1.21 10.10 -18.90
C LYS A 48 2.32 11.02 -19.46
N ASN A 49 2.74 12.01 -18.68
CA ASN A 49 3.73 13.00 -19.10
C ASN A 49 5.18 12.59 -18.85
N ILE A 50 5.42 11.48 -18.16
CA ILE A 50 6.77 10.99 -17.84
C ILE A 50 7.00 9.61 -18.43
N LYS A 51 7.94 9.55 -19.37
CA LYS A 51 8.31 8.27 -20.02
C LYS A 51 8.85 7.26 -18.99
N GLY A 52 8.30 6.05 -19.03
CA GLY A 52 8.79 4.92 -18.23
C GLY A 52 8.26 4.85 -16.80
N ILE A 53 7.43 5.81 -16.35
CA ILE A 53 6.70 5.74 -15.07
C ILE A 53 5.25 5.37 -15.34
N LYS A 54 4.76 4.32 -14.69
CA LYS A 54 3.36 3.85 -14.81
C LYS A 54 2.53 4.12 -13.55
N CYS A 55 3.18 4.27 -12.40
CA CYS A 55 2.54 4.73 -11.17
C CYS A 55 3.50 5.60 -10.36
N ILE A 56 2.95 6.60 -9.68
CA ILE A 56 3.67 7.47 -8.76
C ILE A 56 2.74 7.82 -7.59
N TYR A 57 3.25 7.69 -6.38
CA TYR A 57 2.49 8.00 -5.18
C TYR A 57 3.27 8.99 -4.33
N GLY A 58 2.73 10.16 -4.20
CA GLY A 58 3.23 11.17 -3.28
C GLY A 58 2.60 11.00 -1.90
N VAL A 59 3.40 11.20 -0.86
CA VAL A 59 2.97 11.02 0.53
C VAL A 59 3.59 12.07 1.45
N PRO A 60 2.88 12.46 2.55
CA PRO A 60 3.37 13.47 3.48
C PRO A 60 4.47 12.96 4.41
N ARG A 61 4.63 11.64 4.55
CA ARG A 61 5.63 10.97 5.40
C ARG A 61 6.16 9.74 4.69
N GLU A 62 7.42 9.40 4.95
CA GLU A 62 8.00 8.17 4.44
C GLU A 62 7.23 6.93 4.93
N ILE A 63 7.30 5.88 4.11
CA ILE A 63 6.79 4.56 4.49
C ILE A 63 7.52 4.10 5.75
N SER A 64 6.77 3.47 6.65
CA SER A 64 7.29 2.99 7.91
C SER A 64 8.58 2.16 7.75
N ALA A 65 9.56 2.39 8.62
CA ALA A 65 10.82 1.63 8.67
C ALA A 65 10.64 0.10 8.87
N TYR A 66 9.43 -0.35 9.17
CA TYR A 66 9.10 -1.79 9.18
C TYR A 66 9.06 -2.42 7.78
N VAL A 67 8.93 -1.61 6.74
CA VAL A 67 9.04 -2.06 5.35
C VAL A 67 10.48 -1.89 4.92
N THR A 68 11.16 -2.99 4.65
CA THR A 68 12.58 -3.00 4.26
C THR A 68 12.80 -2.13 3.02
N LYS A 69 13.88 -1.32 3.03
CA LYS A 69 14.28 -0.51 1.87
C LYS A 69 14.52 -1.39 0.64
N ASP A 70 14.26 -0.85 -0.53
CA ASP A 70 14.42 -1.49 -1.85
C ASP A 70 13.59 -2.77 -2.07
N THR A 71 12.75 -3.14 -1.11
CA THR A 71 11.83 -4.27 -1.27
C THR A 71 10.70 -3.90 -2.23
N ILE A 72 10.24 -4.89 -3.00
CA ILE A 72 9.08 -4.73 -3.90
C ILE A 72 7.81 -4.57 -3.08
N MET A 73 7.03 -3.58 -3.44
CA MET A 73 5.71 -3.30 -2.88
C MET A 73 4.66 -3.32 -3.98
N PHE A 74 3.52 -3.94 -3.70
CA PHE A 74 2.31 -3.84 -4.49
C PHE A 74 1.35 -2.92 -3.76
N VAL A 75 0.97 -1.82 -4.40
CA VAL A 75 0.17 -0.76 -3.79
C VAL A 75 -1.23 -0.77 -4.37
N LEU A 76 -2.21 -1.15 -3.55
CA LEU A 76 -3.63 -1.05 -3.88
C LEU A 76 -4.05 0.43 -3.89
N GLU A 77 -4.50 0.92 -5.01
CA GLU A 77 -4.96 2.31 -5.21
C GLU A 77 -6.41 2.46 -4.72
N MET A 78 -6.56 2.73 -3.44
CA MET A 78 -7.88 2.95 -2.85
C MET A 78 -8.43 4.31 -3.24
N ASN A 79 -9.56 4.35 -3.94
CA ASN A 79 -10.35 5.57 -4.11
C ASN A 79 -11.42 5.65 -3.03
N ASN A 80 -11.28 6.60 -2.11
CA ASN A 80 -12.15 6.74 -0.95
C ASN A 80 -13.54 7.32 -1.29
N GLU A 81 -13.71 7.96 -2.42
CA GLU A 81 -15.00 8.48 -2.89
C GLU A 81 -15.80 7.37 -3.58
N GLU A 82 -15.14 6.57 -4.43
CA GLU A 82 -15.75 5.45 -5.13
C GLU A 82 -15.91 4.18 -4.26
N ASN A 83 -15.23 4.13 -3.10
CA ASN A 83 -15.09 2.92 -2.28
C ASN A 83 -14.59 1.71 -3.08
N LYS A 84 -13.61 1.96 -3.94
CA LYS A 84 -13.11 0.98 -4.90
C LYS A 84 -11.60 1.07 -5.05
N ILE A 85 -10.95 -0.08 -5.28
CA ILE A 85 -9.56 -0.14 -5.69
C ILE A 85 -9.52 0.08 -7.21
N MET A 86 -8.82 1.12 -7.65
CA MET A 86 -8.78 1.56 -9.04
C MET A 86 -7.68 0.88 -9.87
N GLY A 87 -6.68 0.35 -9.19
CA GLY A 87 -5.54 -0.33 -9.82
C GLY A 87 -4.54 -0.79 -8.78
N ILE A 88 -3.47 -1.39 -9.25
CA ILE A 88 -2.36 -1.85 -8.42
C ILE A 88 -1.05 -1.40 -9.05
N GLY A 89 -0.24 -0.63 -8.32
CA GLY A 89 1.11 -0.27 -8.74
C GLY A 89 2.16 -1.19 -8.14
N MET A 90 3.18 -1.55 -8.91
CA MET A 90 4.36 -2.27 -8.44
C MET A 90 5.57 -1.34 -8.41
N LEU A 91 6.20 -1.20 -7.26
CA LEU A 91 7.34 -0.29 -7.06
C LEU A 91 8.28 -0.81 -5.97
N ARG A 92 9.45 -0.19 -5.85
CA ARG A 92 10.38 -0.44 -4.76
C ARG A 92 10.20 0.58 -3.64
N ASN A 93 10.48 0.17 -2.40
CA ASN A 93 10.50 1.08 -1.25
C ASN A 93 11.75 1.99 -1.28
N THR A 94 11.78 2.87 -2.29
CA THR A 94 12.82 3.89 -2.47
C THR A 94 12.13 5.24 -2.60
N ALA A 95 12.28 6.09 -1.58
CA ALA A 95 11.67 7.41 -1.54
C ALA A 95 12.50 8.44 -2.31
N PHE A 96 11.83 9.34 -2.99
CA PHE A 96 12.40 10.53 -3.64
C PHE A 96 11.84 11.78 -2.95
N PRO A 97 12.57 12.36 -1.98
CA PRO A 97 12.07 13.51 -1.23
C PRO A 97 12.03 14.76 -2.12
N ASN A 98 10.92 15.51 -2.04
CA ASN A 98 10.70 16.83 -2.69
C ASN A 98 11.07 16.90 -4.18
N ARG A 99 11.03 15.77 -4.89
CA ARG A 99 11.49 15.70 -6.29
C ARG A 99 10.38 15.87 -7.32
N TYR A 100 9.16 15.45 -6.97
CA TYR A 100 8.05 15.38 -7.91
C TYR A 100 6.84 16.15 -7.36
N GLY A 101 6.30 17.07 -8.16
CA GLY A 101 5.05 17.78 -7.89
C GLY A 101 3.87 17.06 -8.54
N VAL A 102 3.42 15.96 -7.94
CA VAL A 102 2.36 15.12 -8.50
C VAL A 102 0.98 15.71 -8.24
N TYR A 103 0.79 16.23 -7.02
CA TYR A 103 -0.49 16.71 -6.53
C TYR A 103 -0.47 18.22 -6.31
N GLU A 104 -1.60 18.87 -6.50
CA GLU A 104 -1.78 20.27 -6.15
C GLU A 104 -1.54 20.52 -4.66
N ASP A 105 -1.96 19.59 -3.80
CA ASP A 105 -1.61 19.60 -2.38
C ASP A 105 -0.12 19.24 -2.19
N GLY A 106 0.71 20.28 -2.06
CA GLY A 106 2.17 20.13 -1.88
C GLY A 106 2.58 19.30 -0.67
N ASN A 107 1.71 19.13 0.31
CA ASN A 107 1.97 18.27 1.47
C ASN A 107 2.14 16.79 1.08
N TYR A 108 1.44 16.35 0.04
CA TYR A 108 1.58 15.00 -0.52
C TYR A 108 2.74 14.85 -1.50
N ASN A 109 3.49 15.92 -1.79
CA ASN A 109 4.67 15.86 -2.66
C ASN A 109 6.01 15.75 -1.90
N ARG A 110 5.97 15.63 -0.56
CA ARG A 110 7.18 15.56 0.27
C ARG A 110 8.04 14.33 -0.02
N PHE A 111 7.40 13.18 -0.21
CA PHE A 111 8.07 11.93 -0.58
C PHE A 111 7.31 11.30 -1.72
N SER A 112 8.01 10.85 -2.74
CA SER A 112 7.39 10.19 -3.90
C SER A 112 7.99 8.80 -4.10
N TYR A 113 7.14 7.85 -4.46
CA TYR A 113 7.50 6.48 -4.77
C TYR A 113 7.03 6.16 -6.19
N LEU A 114 7.93 5.61 -7.01
CA LEU A 114 7.69 5.42 -8.43
C LEU A 114 7.76 3.96 -8.83
N GLY A 115 6.90 3.58 -9.79
CA GLY A 115 6.88 2.26 -10.38
C GLY A 115 6.77 2.29 -11.90
N LYS A 116 7.39 1.30 -12.54
CA LYS A 116 7.37 1.10 -13.99
C LYS A 116 6.24 0.18 -14.46
N THR A 117 5.54 -0.42 -13.52
CA THR A 117 4.48 -1.39 -13.81
C THR A 117 3.26 -1.07 -12.95
N ARG A 118 2.10 -1.09 -13.58
CA ARG A 118 0.80 -0.84 -12.98
C ARG A 118 -0.27 -1.60 -13.77
N ILE A 119 -1.24 -2.16 -13.08
CA ILE A 119 -2.41 -2.82 -13.66
C ILE A 119 -3.63 -1.99 -13.31
N ASN A 120 -4.35 -1.49 -14.31
CA ASN A 120 -5.63 -0.83 -14.13
C ASN A 120 -6.71 -1.84 -13.75
N ARG A 121 -7.74 -1.41 -13.06
CA ARG A 121 -8.87 -2.25 -12.71
C ARG A 121 -9.61 -2.81 -13.93
N ASP A 122 -9.71 -2.04 -15.00
CA ASP A 122 -10.35 -2.40 -16.28
C ASP A 122 -9.51 -3.34 -17.15
N GLU A 123 -8.22 -3.50 -16.87
CA GLU A 123 -7.31 -4.45 -17.54
C GLU A 123 -7.30 -5.83 -16.85
N MET A 124 -8.05 -6.00 -15.77
CA MET A 124 -8.08 -7.22 -14.97
C MET A 124 -9.07 -8.24 -15.54
N THR A 125 -8.74 -9.53 -15.41
CA THR A 125 -9.66 -10.62 -15.75
C THR A 125 -10.88 -10.64 -14.83
N ILE A 126 -11.88 -11.46 -15.16
CA ILE A 126 -13.09 -11.61 -14.31
C ILE A 126 -12.68 -12.12 -12.93
N GLU A 127 -11.85 -13.16 -12.85
CA GLU A 127 -11.39 -13.75 -11.59
C GLU A 127 -10.57 -12.75 -10.75
N GLU A 128 -9.70 -11.98 -11.40
CA GLU A 128 -8.93 -10.93 -10.74
C GLU A 128 -9.86 -9.85 -10.16
N ASN A 129 -10.89 -9.45 -10.91
CA ASN A 129 -11.87 -8.47 -10.46
C ASN A 129 -12.73 -8.99 -9.28
N GLU A 130 -13.06 -10.26 -9.24
CA GLU A 130 -13.75 -10.89 -8.09
C GLU A 130 -12.90 -10.78 -6.82
N ILE A 131 -11.60 -11.09 -6.91
CA ILE A 131 -10.68 -10.94 -5.79
C ILE A 131 -10.52 -9.47 -5.39
N LEU A 132 -10.43 -8.55 -6.35
CA LEU A 132 -10.38 -7.10 -6.05
C LEU A 132 -11.68 -6.62 -5.40
N THR A 133 -12.82 -7.20 -5.72
CA THR A 133 -14.10 -6.90 -5.05
C THR A 133 -14.07 -7.34 -3.58
N ALA A 134 -13.45 -8.47 -3.27
CA ALA A 134 -13.21 -8.87 -1.88
C ALA A 134 -12.28 -7.87 -1.15
N PHE A 135 -11.23 -7.38 -1.83
CA PHE A 135 -10.40 -6.30 -1.27
C PHE A 135 -11.19 -5.01 -1.05
N ASP A 136 -12.11 -4.64 -1.95
CA ASP A 136 -12.97 -3.46 -1.76
C ASP A 136 -13.79 -3.61 -0.48
N ILE A 137 -14.40 -4.77 -0.24
CA ILE A 137 -15.15 -5.04 1.00
C ILE A 137 -14.23 -4.89 2.23
N ILE A 138 -13.05 -5.48 2.21
CA ILE A 138 -12.09 -5.43 3.33
C ILE A 138 -11.59 -4.01 3.59
N CYS A 139 -11.29 -3.26 2.53
CA CYS A 139 -10.68 -1.93 2.63
C CYS A 139 -11.67 -0.85 3.01
N PHE A 140 -12.92 -0.94 2.54
CA PHE A 140 -13.87 0.18 2.65
C PHE A 140 -15.00 -0.07 3.64
N ASN A 141 -15.28 -1.32 4.03
CA ASN A 141 -16.42 -1.66 4.88
C ASN A 141 -15.99 -2.11 6.29
N GLY A 142 -16.94 -2.03 7.22
CA GLY A 142 -16.81 -2.51 8.59
C GLY A 142 -15.97 -1.62 9.51
N ARG A 143 -15.81 -2.07 10.75
CA ARG A 143 -15.14 -1.31 11.82
C ARG A 143 -13.63 -1.10 11.56
N HIS A 144 -13.00 -1.99 10.82
CA HIS A 144 -11.55 -2.00 10.57
C HIS A 144 -11.17 -1.56 9.15
N HIS A 145 -12.06 -0.79 8.49
CA HIS A 145 -11.79 -0.25 7.15
C HIS A 145 -10.48 0.57 7.11
N GLN A 146 -9.86 0.64 5.93
CA GLN A 146 -8.54 1.27 5.76
C GLN A 146 -8.61 2.74 5.30
N LYS A 147 -9.79 3.36 5.26
CA LYS A 147 -10.01 4.74 4.75
C LYS A 147 -9.29 5.84 5.54
N ARG A 148 -9.06 5.65 6.83
CA ARG A 148 -8.63 6.70 7.77
C ARG A 148 -7.13 7.01 7.80
N CYS A 149 -6.30 6.18 7.18
CA CYS A 149 -4.86 6.42 7.17
C CYS A 149 -4.45 7.41 6.08
N GLN A 150 -3.23 7.96 6.15
CA GLN A 150 -2.66 8.85 5.15
C GLN A 150 -1.44 8.21 4.48
N GLY A 151 -1.23 8.54 3.20
CA GLY A 151 -0.10 8.04 2.43
C GLY A 151 -0.15 6.53 2.16
N ILE A 152 1.02 5.94 1.97
CA ILE A 152 1.16 4.50 1.75
C ILE A 152 1.33 3.79 3.08
N THR A 153 0.47 2.81 3.35
CA THR A 153 0.54 2.01 4.57
C THR A 153 0.49 0.52 4.26
N MET A 154 1.08 -0.28 5.13
CA MET A 154 1.05 -1.73 4.97
C MET A 154 -0.39 -2.25 5.11
N PHE A 155 -0.81 -3.13 4.21
CA PHE A 155 -2.08 -3.85 4.34
C PHE A 155 -2.05 -4.67 5.64
N PRO A 156 -3.15 -4.73 6.42
CA PRO A 156 -3.15 -5.36 7.73
C PRO A 156 -2.68 -6.82 7.69
N PRO A 157 -1.56 -7.16 8.36
CA PRO A 157 -0.99 -8.51 8.30
C PRO A 157 -1.89 -9.59 8.90
N ASP A 158 -2.69 -9.22 9.89
CA ASP A 158 -3.65 -10.13 10.53
C ASP A 158 -4.80 -10.52 9.58
N ILE A 159 -5.17 -9.65 8.66
CA ILE A 159 -6.15 -9.93 7.60
C ILE A 159 -5.51 -10.86 6.57
N LEU A 160 -4.28 -10.57 6.13
CA LEU A 160 -3.56 -11.44 5.18
C LEU A 160 -3.42 -12.86 5.74
N GLU A 161 -3.07 -12.99 7.01
CA GLU A 161 -2.90 -14.30 7.65
C GLU A 161 -4.23 -15.07 7.74
N LYS A 162 -5.33 -14.38 8.02
CA LYS A 162 -6.66 -15.00 8.01
C LYS A 162 -7.08 -15.45 6.62
N CYS A 163 -6.85 -14.63 5.61
CA CYS A 163 -7.19 -14.96 4.22
C CYS A 163 -6.34 -16.09 3.67
N LYS A 164 -5.09 -16.22 4.12
CA LYS A 164 -4.13 -17.21 3.63
C LYS A 164 -4.62 -18.66 3.73
N LYS A 165 -5.55 -18.95 4.64
CA LYS A 165 -6.18 -20.27 4.74
C LYS A 165 -7.01 -20.64 3.50
N MET A 166 -7.53 -19.64 2.78
CA MET A 166 -8.33 -19.82 1.56
C MET A 166 -7.54 -19.40 0.32
N LEU A 167 -6.87 -18.25 0.39
CA LEU A 167 -6.10 -17.66 -0.70
C LEU A 167 -4.97 -16.80 -0.13
N ASP A 168 -3.72 -17.04 -0.57
CA ASP A 168 -2.64 -16.10 -0.30
C ASP A 168 -2.77 -14.88 -1.21
N LEU A 169 -3.40 -13.83 -0.67
CA LEU A 169 -3.67 -12.59 -1.40
C LEU A 169 -2.40 -11.89 -1.92
N THR A 170 -1.29 -12.00 -1.19
CA THR A 170 -0.02 -11.42 -1.64
C THR A 170 0.53 -12.19 -2.83
N GLU A 171 0.52 -13.52 -2.78
CA GLU A 171 0.99 -14.36 -3.88
C GLU A 171 0.08 -14.22 -5.10
N PHE A 172 -1.22 -14.12 -4.90
CA PHE A 172 -2.18 -13.84 -5.98
C PHE A 172 -1.79 -12.56 -6.76
N ILE A 173 -1.57 -11.44 -6.05
CA ILE A 173 -1.12 -10.18 -6.68
C ILE A 173 0.23 -10.34 -7.37
N VAL A 174 1.19 -11.04 -6.76
CA VAL A 174 2.49 -11.33 -7.38
C VAL A 174 2.30 -12.06 -8.71
N ASN A 175 1.41 -13.05 -8.77
CA ASN A 175 1.15 -13.83 -9.98
C ASN A 175 0.44 -13.01 -11.05
N MET A 176 -0.49 -12.10 -10.69
CA MET A 176 -1.08 -11.13 -11.61
C MET A 176 -0.01 -10.30 -12.35
N PHE A 177 1.02 -9.87 -11.64
CA PHE A 177 2.12 -9.11 -12.26
C PHE A 177 3.04 -10.00 -13.08
N LYS A 178 3.38 -11.20 -12.61
CA LYS A 178 4.24 -12.15 -13.35
C LYS A 178 3.65 -12.54 -14.70
N SER A 179 2.33 -12.65 -14.79
CA SER A 179 1.65 -13.01 -16.07
C SER A 179 1.67 -11.89 -17.11
N ARG A 180 2.07 -10.66 -16.73
CA ARG A 180 2.06 -9.46 -17.59
C ARG A 180 3.46 -8.87 -17.85
N ILE A 181 4.50 -9.41 -17.24
CA ILE A 181 5.91 -9.03 -17.38
C ILE A 181 6.64 -10.16 -18.11
#